data_eb48dbbe113fcec259261157f0416f67
#
_entry.id   eb48dbbe113fcec259261157f0416f67
#
_cell.length_a   1.000
_cell.length_b   1.000
_cell.length_c   1.000
_cell.angle_alpha   90.00
_cell.angle_beta   90.00
_cell.angle_gamma   90.00
#
_symmetry.space_group_name_H-M   'P 1'
#
loop_
_entity.id
_entity.type
_entity.pdbx_description
1 polymer ?
#
loop_
_entity_poly.entity_id
_entity_poly.type
_entity_poly.pdbx_seq_one_letter_code
_entity_poly.pdbx_strand_id
1 'polypeptide(L)'
;MELAAKPVLFVSFSGGRTSAYMAWWLIQNLSDKYTFIFVFANTGQEHEKTLEFVNRCDKEWGLNLIWVEAVTHPGELIGCTHKIVTFETAARKGEPFRAMVEKYGIPNPDWPHCNR
;
A
#
# COMPACT_ATOMS: atom_id res chain seq x y z
N MET A 1 -19.14 10.34 31.17
CA MET A 1 -17.69 10.26 30.92
C MET A 1 -17.42 10.21 29.43
N GLU A 2 -16.46 10.94 29.02
CA GLU A 2 -16.13 11.02 27.63
C GLU A 2 -14.92 10.16 27.33
N LEU A 3 -15.01 9.36 26.26
CA LEU A 3 -13.90 8.53 25.86
C LEU A 3 -13.10 9.28 24.79
N ALA A 4 -11.83 9.46 25.07
CA ALA A 4 -10.96 10.06 24.07
C ALA A 4 -10.85 9.13 22.87
N ALA A 5 -10.87 9.69 21.67
CA ALA A 5 -10.67 8.91 20.47
C ALA A 5 -9.25 8.37 20.47
N LYS A 6 -9.10 7.12 20.05
CA LYS A 6 -7.76 6.53 19.92
C LYS A 6 -7.05 7.16 18.73
N PRO A 7 -5.74 7.40 18.86
CA PRO A 7 -4.98 7.88 17.71
C PRO A 7 -5.08 6.90 16.56
N VAL A 8 -5.05 7.43 15.34
CA VAL A 8 -5.06 6.62 14.12
C VAL A 8 -3.63 6.33 13.71
N LEU A 9 -3.34 5.08 13.46
CA LEU A 9 -2.03 4.64 13.02
C LEU A 9 -2.18 4.06 11.62
N PHE A 10 -1.52 4.69 10.65
CA PHE A 10 -1.48 4.17 9.30
C PHE A 10 -0.38 3.15 9.19
N VAL A 11 -0.71 1.96 8.72
CA VAL A 11 0.24 0.85 8.65
C VAL A 11 0.37 0.43 7.20
N SER A 12 1.58 0.54 6.68
CA SER A 12 1.88 0.09 5.33
C SER A 12 2.07 -1.42 5.35
N PHE A 13 1.33 -2.11 4.49
CA PHE A 13 1.39 -3.56 4.37
C PHE A 13 2.04 -3.88 3.03
N SER A 14 3.23 -4.45 3.06
CA SER A 14 4.00 -4.64 1.83
C SER A 14 3.69 -5.94 1.11
N GLY A 15 2.98 -6.84 1.76
CA GLY A 15 2.68 -8.14 1.16
C GLY A 15 3.67 -9.23 1.52
N GLY A 16 4.70 -8.90 2.28
CA GLY A 16 5.66 -9.88 2.74
C GLY A 16 5.31 -10.43 4.11
N ARG A 17 6.01 -11.48 4.48
CA ARG A 17 5.76 -12.14 5.78
C ARG A 17 6.05 -11.24 6.95
N THR A 18 7.08 -10.40 6.84
CA THR A 18 7.43 -9.47 7.90
C THR A 18 6.33 -8.46 8.14
N SER A 19 5.78 -7.89 7.05
CA SER A 19 4.64 -6.99 7.17
C SER A 19 3.43 -7.67 7.77
N ALA A 20 3.20 -8.92 7.38
CA ALA A 20 2.07 -9.67 7.89
C ALA A 20 2.22 -9.90 9.39
N TYR A 21 3.42 -10.28 9.82
CA TYR A 21 3.67 -10.49 11.24
C TYR A 21 3.48 -9.18 12.01
N MET A 22 3.99 -8.08 11.47
CA MET A 22 3.83 -6.78 12.12
C MET A 22 2.36 -6.42 12.29
N ALA A 23 1.57 -6.61 11.24
CA ALA A 23 0.14 -6.31 11.30
C ALA A 23 -0.56 -7.15 12.36
N TRP A 24 -0.26 -8.44 12.37
CA TRP A 24 -0.83 -9.35 13.36
C TRP A 24 -0.42 -8.94 14.77
N TRP A 25 0.87 -8.63 14.96
CA TRP A 25 1.38 -8.24 16.27
C TRP A 25 0.72 -6.95 16.78
N LEU A 26 0.55 -5.98 15.89
CA LEU A 26 -0.08 -4.72 16.26
C LEU A 26 -1.52 -4.95 16.71
N ILE A 27 -2.26 -5.77 15.98
CA ILE A 27 -3.64 -6.08 16.34
C ILE A 27 -3.70 -6.76 17.70
N GLN A 28 -2.79 -7.70 17.95
CA GLN A 28 -2.80 -8.45 19.19
C GLN A 28 -2.39 -7.60 20.39
N ASN A 29 -1.52 -6.64 20.19
CA ASN A 29 -0.89 -5.97 21.32
C ASN A 29 -1.28 -4.52 21.50
N LEU A 30 -1.74 -3.84 20.45
CA LEU A 30 -1.97 -2.40 20.51
C LEU A 30 -3.36 -1.98 20.06
N SER A 31 -4.30 -2.92 19.88
CA SER A 31 -5.64 -2.59 19.41
C SER A 31 -6.40 -1.71 20.40
N ASP A 32 -6.06 -1.80 21.67
CA ASP A 32 -6.70 -0.97 22.67
C ASP A 32 -6.15 0.45 22.70
N LYS A 33 -5.00 0.68 22.07
CA LYS A 33 -4.33 1.99 22.10
C LYS A 33 -4.46 2.77 20.82
N TYR A 34 -4.65 2.09 19.68
CA TYR A 34 -4.68 2.74 18.37
C TYR A 34 -5.80 2.19 17.52
N THR A 35 -6.29 3.04 16.64
CA THR A 35 -7.13 2.61 15.53
C THR A 35 -6.21 2.45 14.32
N PHE A 36 -6.22 1.27 13.71
CA PHE A 36 -5.31 0.99 12.60
C PHE A 36 -5.98 1.19 11.26
N ILE A 37 -5.26 1.77 10.32
CA ILE A 37 -5.66 1.82 8.92
C ILE A 37 -4.53 1.16 8.14
N PHE A 38 -4.82 -0.02 7.59
CA PHE A 38 -3.84 -0.80 6.84
C PHE A 38 -3.97 -0.48 5.36
N VAL A 39 -2.83 -0.22 4.71
CA VAL A 39 -2.80 0.19 3.31
C VAL A 39 -1.79 -0.67 2.56
N PHE A 40 -2.21 -1.21 1.45
CA PHE A 40 -1.34 -1.95 0.54
C PHE A 40 -1.24 -1.18 -0.78
N ALA A 41 -0.02 -0.77 -1.14
CA ALA A 41 0.20 -0.05 -2.39
C ALA A 41 0.59 -1.07 -3.47
N ASN A 42 -0.28 -1.21 -4.46
CA ASN A 42 -0.08 -2.16 -5.53
C ASN A 42 0.62 -1.50 -6.71
N THR A 43 1.77 -2.05 -7.10
CA THR A 43 2.49 -1.57 -8.28
C THR A 43 2.09 -2.34 -9.54
N GLY A 44 1.44 -3.48 -9.36
CA GLY A 44 1.14 -4.38 -10.45
C GLY A 44 2.28 -5.33 -10.78
N GLN A 45 3.39 -5.20 -10.09
CA GLN A 45 4.58 -6.02 -10.34
C GLN A 45 4.68 -7.22 -9.41
N GLU A 46 3.81 -7.30 -8.42
CA GLU A 46 3.85 -8.41 -7.47
C GLU A 46 3.39 -9.70 -8.12
N HIS A 47 3.96 -10.80 -7.64
CA HIS A 47 3.51 -12.12 -8.04
C HIS A 47 2.06 -12.31 -7.59
N GLU A 48 1.29 -13.06 -8.39
CA GLU A 48 -0.12 -13.30 -8.05
C GLU A 48 -0.26 -13.91 -6.66
N LYS A 49 0.66 -14.78 -6.28
CA LYS A 49 0.61 -15.40 -4.96
C LYS A 49 0.82 -14.39 -3.84
N THR A 50 1.57 -13.33 -4.08
CA THR A 50 1.70 -12.25 -3.11
C THR A 50 0.36 -11.56 -2.91
N LEU A 51 -0.34 -11.26 -4.00
CA LEU A 51 -1.64 -10.63 -3.91
C LEU A 51 -2.65 -11.53 -3.20
N GLU A 52 -2.59 -12.83 -3.49
CA GLU A 52 -3.46 -13.79 -2.81
C GLU A 52 -3.17 -13.82 -1.31
N PHE A 53 -1.89 -13.77 -0.94
CA PHE A 53 -1.49 -13.76 0.45
C PHE A 53 -2.01 -12.50 1.16
N VAL A 54 -1.87 -11.35 0.51
CA VAL A 54 -2.36 -10.09 1.06
C VAL A 54 -3.88 -10.17 1.28
N ASN A 55 -4.59 -10.65 0.27
CA ASN A 55 -6.03 -10.78 0.37
C ASN A 55 -6.44 -11.75 1.48
N ARG A 56 -5.70 -12.83 1.62
CA ARG A 56 -5.98 -13.82 2.65
C ARG A 56 -5.76 -13.26 4.05
N CYS A 57 -4.68 -12.52 4.25
CA CYS A 57 -4.43 -11.86 5.53
C CYS A 57 -5.57 -10.88 5.86
N ASP A 58 -5.99 -10.13 4.86
CA ASP A 58 -7.08 -9.19 5.04
C ASP A 58 -8.36 -9.88 5.50
N LYS A 59 -8.71 -10.98 4.83
CA LYS A 59 -9.94 -11.70 5.15
C LYS A 59 -9.87 -12.39 6.50
N GLU A 60 -8.75 -13.03 6.80
CA GLU A 60 -8.64 -13.83 8.01
C GLU A 60 -8.48 -12.98 9.26
N TRP A 61 -7.85 -11.84 9.14
CA TRP A 61 -7.59 -10.99 10.30
C TRP A 61 -8.50 -9.75 10.34
N GLY A 62 -9.36 -9.57 9.35
CA GLY A 62 -10.28 -8.45 9.34
C GLY A 62 -9.57 -7.11 9.30
N LEU A 63 -8.53 -6.99 8.47
CA LEU A 63 -7.72 -5.78 8.42
C LEU A 63 -8.45 -4.61 7.83
N ASN A 64 -9.49 -4.83 7.02
CA ASN A 64 -10.14 -3.80 6.23
C ASN A 64 -9.10 -3.07 5.38
N LEU A 65 -8.26 -3.84 4.74
CA LEU A 65 -7.10 -3.35 4.01
C LEU A 65 -7.54 -2.47 2.84
N ILE A 66 -6.92 -1.30 2.73
CA ILE A 66 -7.17 -0.39 1.62
C ILE A 66 -6.10 -0.63 0.58
N TRP A 67 -6.53 -1.04 -0.61
CA TRP A 67 -5.62 -1.27 -1.73
C TRP A 67 -5.57 0.01 -2.55
N VAL A 68 -4.38 0.54 -2.76
CA VAL A 68 -4.21 1.78 -3.53
C VAL A 68 -3.27 1.54 -4.69
N GLU A 69 -3.48 2.30 -5.75
CA GLU A 69 -2.59 2.32 -6.90
C GLU A 69 -2.31 3.76 -7.27
N ALA A 70 -1.08 4.02 -7.69
CA ALA A 70 -0.72 5.35 -8.14
C ALA A 70 -1.37 5.64 -9.48
N VAL A 71 -1.83 6.87 -9.64
CA VAL A 71 -2.38 7.36 -10.90
C VAL A 71 -1.49 8.52 -11.33
N THR A 72 -0.81 8.36 -12.46
CA THR A 72 0.01 9.43 -13.01
C THR A 72 -0.82 10.28 -13.94
N HIS A 73 -0.52 11.56 -13.95
CA HIS A 73 -1.20 12.49 -14.84
C HIS A 73 -0.19 13.09 -15.80
N PRO A 74 -0.56 13.32 -17.06
CA PRO A 74 0.35 13.96 -17.99
C PRO A 74 0.60 15.40 -17.58
N GLY A 75 1.78 15.91 -17.94
CA GLY A 75 2.12 17.28 -17.62
C GLY A 75 3.22 17.35 -16.59
N GLU A 76 4.12 18.31 -16.80
CA GLU A 76 5.38 18.35 -16.09
C GLU A 76 5.23 18.66 -14.62
N LEU A 77 4.38 19.56 -14.24
CA LEU A 77 4.27 19.97 -12.86
C LEU A 77 3.05 19.37 -12.19
N ILE A 78 2.39 18.44 -12.87
CA ILE A 78 1.24 17.74 -12.29
C ILE A 78 1.74 16.45 -11.67
N GLY A 79 1.58 16.33 -10.37
CA GLY A 79 2.06 15.16 -9.67
C GLY A 79 1.23 13.92 -9.98
N CYS A 80 1.27 12.96 -9.07
CA CYS A 80 0.41 11.79 -9.21
C CYS A 80 -0.56 11.77 -8.04
N THR A 81 -1.66 11.07 -8.24
CA THR A 81 -2.65 10.84 -7.21
C THR A 81 -2.75 9.34 -7.00
N HIS A 82 -3.76 8.93 -6.27
CA HIS A 82 -3.97 7.49 -6.05
C HIS A 82 -5.44 7.17 -6.31
N LYS A 83 -5.70 5.90 -6.54
CA LYS A 83 -7.06 5.39 -6.58
C LYS A 83 -7.13 4.16 -5.69
N ILE A 84 -8.34 3.91 -5.18
CA ILE A 84 -8.58 2.74 -4.35
C ILE A 84 -9.09 1.63 -5.25
N VAL A 85 -8.49 0.45 -5.09
CA VAL A 85 -8.88 -0.72 -5.86
C VAL A 85 -9.20 -1.86 -4.89
N THR A 86 -9.62 -3.00 -5.43
CA THR A 86 -9.85 -4.21 -4.65
C THR A 86 -8.89 -5.27 -5.14
N PHE A 87 -8.89 -6.41 -4.44
CA PHE A 87 -8.08 -7.54 -4.88
C PHE A 87 -8.42 -7.92 -6.32
N GLU A 88 -9.71 -7.88 -6.68
CA GLU A 88 -10.16 -8.27 -8.01
C GLU A 88 -9.80 -7.24 -9.08
N THR A 89 -9.79 -5.96 -8.72
CA THR A 89 -9.54 -4.90 -9.71
C THR A 89 -8.10 -4.41 -9.73
N ALA A 90 -7.26 -4.87 -8.81
CA ALA A 90 -5.87 -4.45 -8.74
C ALA A 90 -5.13 -4.86 -10.01
N ALA A 91 -4.26 -3.97 -10.47
CA ALA A 91 -3.47 -4.22 -11.68
C ALA A 91 -2.50 -5.37 -11.48
N ARG A 92 -2.32 -6.19 -12.51
CA ARG A 92 -1.45 -7.36 -12.46
C ARG A 92 -0.34 -7.34 -13.50
N LYS A 93 -0.33 -6.34 -14.37
CA LYS A 93 0.63 -6.29 -15.48
C LYS A 93 1.60 -5.14 -15.35
N GLY A 94 1.71 -4.57 -14.15
CA GLY A 94 2.68 -3.53 -13.87
C GLY A 94 2.30 -2.15 -14.37
N GLU A 95 1.04 -1.93 -14.69
CA GLU A 95 0.62 -0.65 -15.26
C GLU A 95 0.96 0.55 -14.37
N PRO A 96 0.64 0.54 -13.05
CA PRO A 96 0.97 1.70 -12.23
C PRO A 96 2.46 1.96 -12.17
N PHE A 97 3.26 0.92 -12.03
CA PHE A 97 4.71 1.07 -11.97
C PHE A 97 5.26 1.59 -13.30
N ARG A 98 4.77 1.01 -14.40
CA ARG A 98 5.22 1.42 -15.73
C ARG A 98 4.89 2.88 -15.99
N ALA A 99 3.70 3.32 -15.61
CA ALA A 99 3.30 4.71 -15.82
C ALA A 99 4.19 5.65 -15.02
N MET A 100 4.57 5.27 -13.81
CA MET A 100 5.48 6.09 -13.01
C MET A 100 6.86 6.16 -13.64
N VAL A 101 7.36 5.02 -14.14
CA VAL A 101 8.66 5.00 -14.81
C VAL A 101 8.64 5.85 -16.08
N GLU A 102 7.55 5.77 -16.83
CA GLU A 102 7.45 6.56 -18.05
C GLU A 102 7.43 8.06 -17.77
N LYS A 103 6.80 8.46 -16.68
CA LYS A 103 6.71 9.87 -16.36
C LYS A 103 7.97 10.40 -15.67
N TYR A 104 8.52 9.66 -14.72
CA TYR A 104 9.58 10.16 -13.85
C TYR A 104 10.94 9.56 -14.12
N GLY A 105 11.00 8.50 -14.91
CA GLY A 105 12.25 7.81 -15.19
C GLY A 105 12.59 6.78 -14.13
N ILE A 106 13.66 6.04 -14.39
CA ILE A 106 14.10 4.99 -13.49
C ILE A 106 15.04 5.60 -12.47
N PRO A 107 14.85 5.33 -11.18
CA PRO A 107 15.77 5.85 -10.18
C PRO A 107 17.20 5.42 -10.45
N ASN A 108 18.13 6.35 -10.31
CA ASN A 108 19.54 6.10 -10.57
C ASN A 108 20.27 6.10 -9.23
N PRO A 109 20.87 4.99 -8.82
CA PRO A 109 21.52 4.92 -7.50
C PRO A 109 22.73 5.85 -7.38
N ASP A 110 23.29 6.29 -8.49
CA ASP A 110 24.41 7.22 -8.45
C ASP A 110 23.99 8.66 -8.18
N TRP A 111 22.71 8.94 -8.17
CA TRP A 111 22.17 10.27 -7.94
C TRP A 111 21.57 10.31 -6.54
N PRO A 112 21.76 11.39 -5.79
CA PRO A 112 21.27 11.43 -4.42
C PRO A 112 19.76 11.56 -4.31
N HIS A 113 19.07 11.80 -5.41
CA HIS A 113 17.61 11.88 -5.43
C HIS A 113 17.12 11.30 -6.73
N CYS A 114 15.85 10.92 -6.74
CA CYS A 114 15.27 10.28 -7.91
C CYS A 114 15.22 11.22 -9.09
N ASN A 115 15.41 10.65 -10.25
CA ASN A 115 15.18 11.38 -11.48
C ASN A 115 13.70 11.61 -11.70
N ARG A 116 13.42 12.62 -12.46
CA ARG A 116 12.05 12.75 -12.93
C ARG A 116 11.92 12.19 -14.30
#